data_fb7370a8b087578c50d67c8775c03f45
#
_entry.id   fb7370a8b087578c50d67c8775c03f45
#
_cell.length_a   1.000
_cell.length_b   1.000
_cell.length_c   1.000
_cell.angle_alpha   90.00
_cell.angle_beta   90.00
_cell.angle_gamma   90.00
#
_symmetry.space_group_name_H-M   'P 1'
#
loop_
_entity.id
_entity.type
_entity.pdbx_description
1 polymer ?
#
loop_
_entity_poly.entity_id
_entity_poly.type
_entity_poly.pdbx_seq_one_letter_code
_entity_poly.pdbx_strand_id
1 'polypeptide(L)'
;EKLVLDPAAVKDALALDLLAHAGRRQRAGHDPEAAMLVLMRALESFAQRQLFKQHKIKTWDVQPEQLPQAFQETCRTSWLDDLDGKYKIPLQGQFRLLAGLGDALGQAFTREWPTMKPLLDAANHGVLGHGFEPVKSERVQQLSDVVLKLTGVSESSLPKFPTLAL
;
A
#
# COMPACT_ATOMS: atom_id res chain seq x y z
N GLU A 1 27.02 17.84 7.05
CA GLU A 1 25.71 18.28 6.53
C GLU A 1 24.79 17.08 6.52
N LYS A 2 23.81 17.01 7.46
CA LYS A 2 22.80 15.93 7.48
C LYS A 2 21.86 16.18 6.29
N LEU A 3 21.86 15.28 5.33
CA LEU A 3 20.87 15.27 4.27
C LEU A 3 19.47 15.07 4.90
N VAL A 4 18.72 16.13 5.08
CA VAL A 4 17.34 16.06 5.53
C VAL A 4 16.49 15.73 4.30
N LEU A 5 16.26 14.44 4.09
CA LEU A 5 15.34 13.99 3.05
C LEU A 5 13.91 14.42 3.41
N ASP A 6 13.23 15.09 2.47
CA ASP A 6 11.80 15.37 2.61
C ASP A 6 11.04 14.04 2.74
N PRO A 7 10.34 13.79 3.88
CA PRO A 7 9.62 12.53 4.08
C PRO A 7 8.56 12.25 3.01
N ALA A 8 7.99 13.29 2.38
CA ALA A 8 7.02 13.12 1.32
C ALA A 8 7.70 12.65 0.03
N ALA A 9 8.83 13.25 -0.35
CA ALA A 9 9.60 12.84 -1.53
C ALA A 9 10.13 11.42 -1.40
N VAL A 10 10.61 11.03 -0.21
CA VAL A 10 11.06 9.65 0.05
C VAL A 10 9.92 8.65 -0.13
N LYS A 11 8.72 8.97 0.35
CA LYS A 11 7.55 8.09 0.19
C LYS A 11 7.08 7.97 -1.26
N ASP A 12 7.21 9.03 -2.05
CA ASP A 12 6.91 9.00 -3.48
C ASP A 12 7.86 8.04 -4.22
N ALA A 13 9.15 8.20 -4.01
CA ALA A 13 10.17 7.34 -4.60
C ALA A 13 10.00 5.88 -4.17
N LEU A 14 9.74 5.65 -2.87
CA LEU A 14 9.54 4.31 -2.32
C LEU A 14 8.34 3.60 -2.97
N ALA A 15 7.21 4.27 -3.10
CA ALA A 15 6.01 3.66 -3.68
C ALA A 15 6.23 3.22 -5.14
N LEU A 16 6.89 4.07 -5.93
CA LEU A 16 7.23 3.76 -7.32
C LEU A 16 8.27 2.64 -7.43
N ASP A 17 9.29 2.65 -6.56
CA ASP A 17 10.30 1.59 -6.55
C ASP A 17 9.72 0.24 -6.15
N LEU A 18 8.82 0.21 -5.17
CA LEU A 18 8.10 -1.00 -4.78
C LEU A 18 7.26 -1.56 -5.95
N LEU A 19 6.55 -0.72 -6.70
CA LEU A 19 5.83 -1.16 -7.91
C LEU A 19 6.77 -1.73 -8.96
N ALA A 20 7.88 -1.04 -9.24
CA ALA A 20 8.90 -1.51 -10.17
C ALA A 20 9.51 -2.84 -9.70
N HIS A 21 9.78 -2.98 -8.39
CA HIS A 21 10.31 -4.20 -7.79
C HIS A 21 9.34 -5.37 -7.93
N ALA A 22 8.06 -5.18 -7.64
CA ALA A 22 7.04 -6.21 -7.84
C ALA A 22 6.98 -6.69 -9.29
N GLY A 23 6.98 -5.77 -10.25
CA GLY A 23 6.98 -6.09 -11.68
C GLY A 23 8.24 -6.87 -12.10
N ARG A 24 9.42 -6.56 -11.52
CA ARG A 24 10.66 -7.33 -11.77
C ARG A 24 10.53 -8.77 -11.25
N ARG A 25 10.05 -8.96 -10.01
CA ARG A 25 9.83 -10.29 -9.43
C ARG A 25 8.85 -11.12 -10.23
N GLN A 26 7.77 -10.52 -10.67
CA GLN A 26 6.76 -11.18 -11.49
C GLN A 26 7.34 -11.65 -12.85
N ARG A 27 8.09 -10.80 -13.54
CA ARG A 27 8.73 -11.16 -14.83
C ARG A 27 9.82 -12.21 -14.66
N ALA A 28 10.52 -12.22 -13.54
CA ALA A 28 11.49 -13.27 -13.25
C ALA A 28 10.83 -14.64 -12.98
N GLY A 29 9.51 -14.68 -12.73
CA GLY A 29 8.73 -15.92 -12.64
C GLY A 29 9.02 -16.80 -11.41
N HIS A 30 9.85 -16.35 -10.47
CA HIS A 30 10.38 -17.22 -9.43
C HIS A 30 9.76 -17.06 -8.05
N ASP A 31 8.97 -15.98 -7.82
CA ASP A 31 8.45 -15.70 -6.48
C ASP A 31 7.17 -14.84 -6.51
N PRO A 32 6.03 -15.43 -6.86
CA PRO A 32 4.75 -14.70 -6.86
C PRO A 32 4.32 -14.25 -5.45
N GLU A 33 4.70 -14.99 -4.40
CA GLU A 33 4.42 -14.62 -3.01
C GLU A 33 5.06 -13.28 -2.66
N ALA A 34 6.37 -13.16 -2.86
CA ALA A 34 7.06 -11.92 -2.57
C ALA A 34 6.61 -10.78 -3.48
N ALA A 35 6.30 -11.03 -4.75
CA ALA A 35 5.74 -10.03 -5.65
C ALA A 35 4.40 -9.49 -5.11
N MET A 36 3.53 -10.37 -4.63
CA MET A 36 2.24 -10.01 -4.04
C MET A 36 2.40 -9.12 -2.80
N LEU A 37 3.29 -9.50 -1.86
CA LEU A 37 3.55 -8.71 -0.65
C LEU A 37 4.15 -7.34 -0.98
N VAL A 38 5.05 -7.28 -1.97
CA VAL A 38 5.62 -6.01 -2.42
C VAL A 38 4.55 -5.10 -3.05
N LEU A 39 3.58 -5.65 -3.80
CA LEU A 39 2.44 -4.90 -4.32
C LEU A 39 1.55 -4.36 -3.20
N MET A 40 1.26 -5.18 -2.19
CA MET A 40 0.51 -4.71 -1.02
C MET A 40 1.23 -3.56 -0.31
N ARG A 41 2.55 -3.68 -0.14
CA ARG A 41 3.36 -2.63 0.47
C ARG A 41 3.41 -1.36 -0.38
N ALA A 42 3.48 -1.49 -1.71
CA ALA A 42 3.38 -0.36 -2.63
C ALA A 42 2.03 0.37 -2.45
N LEU A 43 0.93 -0.39 -2.48
CA LEU A 43 -0.42 0.14 -2.29
C LEU A 43 -0.55 0.89 -0.95
N GLU A 44 -0.06 0.29 0.13
CA GLU A 44 -0.03 0.95 1.45
C GLU A 44 0.80 2.24 1.44
N SER A 45 1.94 2.24 0.75
CA SER A 45 2.80 3.43 0.66
C SER A 45 2.12 4.58 -0.06
N PHE A 46 1.30 4.31 -1.09
CA PHE A 46 0.47 5.34 -1.74
C PHE A 46 -0.54 5.95 -0.78
N ALA A 47 -1.26 5.12 0.00
CA ALA A 47 -2.21 5.62 0.98
C ALA A 47 -1.54 6.42 2.10
N GLN A 48 -0.42 5.93 2.64
CA GLN A 48 0.37 6.61 3.67
C GLN A 48 0.87 7.98 3.20
N ARG A 49 1.39 8.01 1.96
CA ARG A 49 1.82 9.26 1.33
C ARG A 49 0.67 10.26 1.23
N GLN A 50 -0.47 9.83 0.72
CA GLN A 50 -1.63 10.70 0.50
C GLN A 50 -2.16 11.25 1.82
N LEU A 51 -2.33 10.41 2.84
CA LEU A 51 -2.75 10.82 4.19
C LEU A 51 -1.76 11.81 4.81
N PHE A 52 -0.46 11.56 4.68
CA PHE A 52 0.55 12.44 5.22
C PHE A 52 0.62 13.79 4.47
N LYS A 53 0.63 13.76 3.13
CA LYS A 53 0.81 14.94 2.30
C LYS A 53 -0.39 15.89 2.39
N GLN A 54 -1.60 15.36 2.24
CA GLN A 54 -2.83 16.17 2.19
C GLN A 54 -3.44 16.46 3.56
N HIS A 55 -3.34 15.51 4.50
CA HIS A 55 -4.04 15.60 5.79
C HIS A 55 -3.12 15.64 7.01
N LYS A 56 -1.78 15.55 6.82
CA LYS A 56 -0.77 15.51 7.89
C LYS A 56 -0.94 14.33 8.87
N ILE A 57 -1.65 13.29 8.46
CA ILE A 57 -1.90 12.09 9.26
C ILE A 57 -0.75 11.10 9.09
N LYS A 58 -0.12 10.73 10.23
CA LYS A 58 0.91 9.69 10.30
C LYS A 58 0.24 8.36 10.63
N THR A 59 0.17 7.45 9.67
CA THR A 59 -0.58 6.19 9.82
C THR A 59 0.00 5.20 10.83
N TRP A 60 1.25 5.41 11.26
CA TRP A 60 1.98 4.56 12.22
C TRP A 60 1.99 5.13 13.64
N ASP A 61 1.43 6.32 13.85
CA ASP A 61 1.37 7.01 15.13
C ASP A 61 0.29 8.10 15.05
N VAL A 62 -0.95 7.67 14.83
CA VAL A 62 -2.09 8.59 14.70
C VAL A 62 -2.69 8.88 16.07
N GLN A 63 -3.11 10.12 16.27
CA GLN A 63 -3.91 10.47 17.44
C GLN A 63 -5.39 10.43 17.07
N PRO A 64 -6.26 9.75 17.83
CA PRO A 64 -7.67 9.64 17.51
C PRO A 64 -8.34 11.00 17.25
N GLU A 65 -7.93 12.03 17.97
CA GLU A 65 -8.48 13.39 17.89
C GLU A 65 -8.14 14.09 16.55
N GLN A 66 -7.14 13.61 15.83
CA GLN A 66 -6.78 14.11 14.48
C GLN A 66 -7.70 13.57 13.39
N LEU A 67 -8.50 12.54 13.73
CA LEU A 67 -9.36 11.87 12.77
C LEU A 67 -10.78 12.46 12.78
N PRO A 68 -11.51 12.38 11.65
CA PRO A 68 -12.94 12.66 11.64
C PRO A 68 -13.67 11.82 12.69
N GLN A 69 -14.69 12.38 13.31
CA GLN A 69 -15.44 11.74 14.42
C GLN A 69 -15.86 10.30 14.11
N ALA A 70 -16.27 10.02 12.88
CA ALA A 70 -16.67 8.68 12.43
C ALA A 70 -15.56 7.62 12.52
N PHE A 71 -14.28 8.01 12.60
CA PHE A 71 -13.15 7.11 12.68
C PHE A 71 -12.52 7.03 14.08
N GLN A 72 -12.83 7.94 14.97
CA GLN A 72 -12.20 8.02 16.29
C GLN A 72 -12.46 6.77 17.13
N GLU A 73 -13.68 6.27 17.15
CA GLU A 73 -14.03 5.06 17.90
C GLU A 73 -13.31 3.83 17.34
N THR A 74 -13.33 3.65 16.02
CA THR A 74 -12.58 2.56 15.37
C THR A 74 -11.08 2.66 15.66
N CYS A 75 -10.53 3.86 15.68
CA CYS A 75 -9.12 4.07 16.04
C CYS A 75 -8.82 3.57 17.45
N ARG A 76 -9.64 3.95 18.44
CA ARG A 76 -9.44 3.57 19.83
C ARG A 76 -9.64 2.09 20.10
N THR A 77 -10.57 1.45 19.38
CA THR A 77 -10.95 0.04 19.64
C THR A 77 -10.19 -0.97 18.80
N SER A 78 -9.72 -0.60 17.61
CA SER A 78 -9.23 -1.57 16.62
C SER A 78 -7.83 -1.26 16.07
N TRP A 79 -7.28 -0.08 16.32
CA TRP A 79 -6.00 0.32 15.74
C TRP A 79 -4.88 0.50 16.77
N LEU A 80 -5.16 0.21 18.05
CA LEU A 80 -4.16 0.21 19.09
C LEU A 80 -3.22 -0.98 18.88
N ASP A 81 -1.93 -0.70 18.82
CA ASP A 81 -0.89 -1.72 18.83
C ASP A 81 -0.42 -1.93 20.28
N ASP A 82 -0.67 -3.12 20.81
CA ASP A 82 -0.38 -3.46 22.20
C ASP A 82 1.11 -3.53 22.52
N LEU A 83 1.97 -3.60 21.48
CA LEU A 83 3.42 -3.71 21.67
C LEU A 83 4.07 -2.37 22.01
N ASP A 84 3.60 -1.29 21.40
CA ASP A 84 4.19 0.05 21.58
C ASP A 84 3.20 1.13 22.03
N GLY A 85 1.94 0.76 22.23
CA GLY A 85 0.86 1.64 22.67
C GLY A 85 0.45 2.70 21.66
N LYS A 86 0.81 2.54 20.39
CA LYS A 86 0.50 3.48 19.32
C LYS A 86 -0.71 3.04 18.51
N TYR A 87 -1.45 4.01 18.01
CA TYR A 87 -2.52 3.72 17.05
C TYR A 87 -1.95 3.66 15.63
N LYS A 88 -2.09 2.50 14.99
CA LYS A 88 -1.60 2.21 13.63
C LYS A 88 -2.76 1.90 12.71
N ILE A 89 -2.90 2.69 11.65
CA ILE A 89 -4.00 2.50 10.68
C ILE A 89 -3.64 1.38 9.70
N PRO A 90 -4.36 0.25 9.68
CA PRO A 90 -4.10 -0.83 8.72
C PRO A 90 -4.45 -0.42 7.29
N LEU A 91 -3.93 -1.13 6.29
CA LEU A 91 -4.08 -0.82 4.86
C LEU A 91 -5.50 -0.44 4.47
N GLN A 92 -6.49 -1.29 4.79
CA GLN A 92 -7.89 -1.01 4.45
C GLN A 92 -8.43 0.23 5.20
N GLY A 93 -8.01 0.41 6.45
CA GLY A 93 -8.37 1.59 7.26
C GLY A 93 -7.87 2.89 6.65
N GLN A 94 -6.65 2.88 6.07
CA GLN A 94 -6.07 4.05 5.41
C GLN A 94 -6.91 4.50 4.21
N PHE A 95 -7.35 3.57 3.36
CA PHE A 95 -8.18 3.90 2.21
C PHE A 95 -9.61 4.28 2.59
N ARG A 96 -10.18 3.65 3.62
CA ARG A 96 -11.47 4.08 4.18
C ARG A 96 -11.41 5.50 4.74
N LEU A 97 -10.33 5.82 5.43
CA LEU A 97 -10.10 7.17 5.95
C LEU A 97 -9.96 8.18 4.80
N LEU A 98 -9.17 7.88 3.78
CA LEU A 98 -9.05 8.71 2.58
C LEU A 98 -10.42 8.95 1.93
N ALA A 99 -11.23 7.91 1.76
CA ALA A 99 -12.58 8.04 1.20
C ALA A 99 -13.47 8.93 2.06
N GLY A 100 -13.41 8.76 3.40
CA GLY A 100 -14.16 9.58 4.36
C GLY A 100 -13.72 11.06 4.38
N LEU A 101 -12.46 11.33 4.01
CA LEU A 101 -11.92 12.68 3.83
C LEU A 101 -12.22 13.27 2.43
N GLY A 102 -12.95 12.55 1.58
CA GLY A 102 -13.28 12.99 0.23
C GLY A 102 -12.16 12.85 -0.79
N ASP A 103 -11.09 12.13 -0.45
CA ASP A 103 -9.93 11.94 -1.31
C ASP A 103 -10.22 11.01 -2.50
N ALA A 104 -9.77 11.40 -3.69
CA ALA A 104 -10.05 10.68 -4.94
C ALA A 104 -9.45 9.26 -4.95
N LEU A 105 -8.26 9.07 -4.33
CA LEU A 105 -7.61 7.76 -4.22
C LEU A 105 -8.43 6.82 -3.32
N GLY A 106 -8.94 7.31 -2.19
CA GLY A 106 -9.80 6.55 -1.29
C GLY A 106 -11.13 6.17 -1.95
N GLN A 107 -11.74 7.10 -2.68
CA GLN A 107 -12.97 6.84 -3.44
C GLN A 107 -12.74 5.81 -4.56
N ALA A 108 -11.62 5.91 -5.28
CA ALA A 108 -11.25 4.93 -6.30
C ALA A 108 -11.04 3.53 -5.71
N PHE A 109 -10.34 3.43 -4.58
CA PHE A 109 -10.18 2.16 -3.85
C PHE A 109 -11.53 1.55 -3.46
N THR A 110 -12.47 2.36 -2.97
CA THR A 110 -13.80 1.90 -2.60
C THR A 110 -14.56 1.31 -3.79
N ARG A 111 -14.45 1.93 -4.97
CA ARG A 111 -15.03 1.39 -6.21
C ARG A 111 -14.39 0.08 -6.66
N GLU A 112 -13.07 -0.05 -6.53
CA GLU A 112 -12.32 -1.25 -6.90
C GLU A 112 -12.34 -2.34 -5.81
N TRP A 113 -12.91 -2.07 -4.65
CA TRP A 113 -12.91 -2.98 -3.50
C TRP A 113 -13.43 -4.40 -3.81
N PRO A 114 -14.52 -4.59 -4.58
CA PRO A 114 -14.98 -5.94 -4.92
C PRO A 114 -13.92 -6.77 -5.69
N THR A 115 -13.11 -6.12 -6.52
CA THR A 115 -12.01 -6.75 -7.26
C THR A 115 -10.78 -6.94 -6.37
N MET A 116 -10.47 -5.96 -5.51
CA MET A 116 -9.27 -5.99 -4.68
C MET A 116 -9.37 -6.94 -3.50
N LYS A 117 -10.53 -7.03 -2.86
CA LYS A 117 -10.70 -7.85 -1.65
C LYS A 117 -10.19 -9.28 -1.81
N PRO A 118 -10.64 -10.07 -2.83
CA PRO A 118 -10.17 -11.44 -2.99
C PRO A 118 -8.67 -11.55 -3.32
N LEU A 119 -8.06 -10.49 -3.88
CA LEU A 119 -6.63 -10.45 -4.16
C LEU A 119 -5.82 -10.19 -2.88
N LEU A 120 -6.29 -9.27 -2.04
CA LEU A 120 -5.68 -9.01 -0.73
C LEU A 120 -5.86 -10.18 0.24
N ASP A 121 -7.03 -10.84 0.22
CA ASP A 121 -7.26 -12.06 0.98
C ASP A 121 -6.29 -13.18 0.54
N ALA A 122 -6.07 -13.35 -0.78
CA ALA A 122 -5.10 -14.32 -1.29
C ALA A 122 -3.67 -14.01 -0.84
N ALA A 123 -3.28 -12.73 -0.76
CA ALA A 123 -1.99 -12.33 -0.24
C ALA A 123 -1.85 -12.66 1.26
N ASN A 124 -2.89 -12.40 2.05
CA ASN A 124 -2.89 -12.70 3.49
C ASN A 124 -2.89 -14.21 3.78
N HIS A 125 -3.55 -15.03 2.94
CA HIS A 125 -3.55 -16.49 3.06
C HIS A 125 -2.34 -17.15 2.39
N GLY A 126 -1.50 -16.39 1.70
CA GLY A 126 -0.24 -16.85 1.11
C GLY A 126 0.77 -17.30 2.15
N VAL A 127 1.75 -18.12 1.72
CA VAL A 127 2.78 -18.70 2.60
C VAL A 127 3.65 -17.62 3.27
N LEU A 128 3.97 -16.55 2.55
CA LEU A 128 4.70 -15.41 3.10
C LEU A 128 3.79 -14.39 3.82
N GLY A 129 2.46 -14.55 3.71
CA GLY A 129 1.49 -13.84 4.53
C GLY A 129 1.32 -14.51 5.89
N HIS A 130 0.13 -14.99 6.16
CA HIS A 130 -0.20 -15.66 7.43
C HIS A 130 -0.88 -17.02 7.21
N GLY A 131 -0.81 -17.58 5.99
CA GLY A 131 -1.48 -18.80 5.60
C GLY A 131 -0.55 -19.85 4.98
N PHE A 132 -1.15 -20.78 4.24
CA PHE A 132 -0.45 -21.91 3.65
C PHE A 132 -0.83 -22.12 2.16
N GLU A 133 -1.58 -21.21 1.55
CA GLU A 133 -2.02 -21.33 0.17
C GLU A 133 -1.04 -20.61 -0.76
N PRO A 134 -0.40 -21.31 -1.72
CA PRO A 134 0.51 -20.66 -2.65
C PRO A 134 -0.21 -19.61 -3.52
N VAL A 135 0.38 -18.43 -3.62
CA VAL A 135 -0.13 -17.37 -4.49
C VAL A 135 0.15 -17.69 -5.96
N LYS A 136 -0.89 -17.63 -6.80
CA LYS A 136 -0.76 -17.84 -8.25
C LYS A 136 -0.30 -16.56 -8.95
N SER A 137 0.54 -16.71 -9.97
CA SER A 137 1.07 -15.57 -10.77
C SER A 137 -0.02 -14.71 -11.40
N GLU A 138 -1.16 -15.32 -11.80
CA GLU A 138 -2.30 -14.61 -12.36
C GLU A 138 -2.91 -13.61 -11.35
N ARG A 139 -2.92 -13.97 -10.06
CA ARG A 139 -3.42 -13.06 -9.01
C ARG A 139 -2.47 -11.88 -8.79
N VAL A 140 -1.16 -12.11 -8.91
CA VAL A 140 -0.16 -11.05 -8.86
C VAL A 140 -0.38 -10.05 -9.99
N GLN A 141 -0.60 -10.56 -11.22
CA GLN A 141 -0.90 -9.69 -12.37
C GLN A 141 -2.18 -8.89 -12.16
N GLN A 142 -3.26 -9.56 -11.74
CA GLN A 142 -4.54 -8.88 -11.46
C GLN A 142 -4.39 -7.76 -10.41
N LEU A 143 -3.66 -8.02 -9.32
CA LEU A 143 -3.40 -6.98 -8.32
C LEU A 143 -2.54 -5.85 -8.89
N SER A 144 -1.50 -6.16 -9.67
CA SER A 144 -0.67 -5.17 -10.32
C SER A 144 -1.49 -4.22 -11.21
N ASP A 145 -2.36 -4.78 -12.06
CA ASP A 145 -3.21 -4.01 -12.97
C ASP A 145 -4.15 -3.07 -12.19
N VAL A 146 -4.77 -3.59 -11.12
CA VAL A 146 -5.65 -2.78 -10.27
C VAL A 146 -4.88 -1.67 -9.57
N VAL A 147 -3.68 -1.95 -9.04
CA VAL A 147 -2.85 -0.95 -8.35
C VAL A 147 -2.39 0.14 -9.33
N LEU A 148 -1.93 -0.21 -10.52
CA LEU A 148 -1.55 0.76 -11.55
C LEU A 148 -2.74 1.64 -11.95
N LYS A 149 -3.90 1.04 -12.20
CA LYS A 149 -5.15 1.77 -12.49
C LYS A 149 -5.54 2.72 -11.36
N LEU A 150 -5.50 2.24 -10.11
CA LEU A 150 -5.88 2.98 -8.92
C LEU A 150 -4.99 4.19 -8.68
N THR A 151 -3.69 4.01 -8.86
CA THR A 151 -2.68 5.05 -8.60
C THR A 151 -2.44 5.98 -9.78
N GLY A 152 -2.94 5.64 -10.98
CA GLY A 152 -2.68 6.37 -12.21
C GLY A 152 -1.23 6.29 -12.68
N VAL A 153 -0.45 5.36 -12.13
CA VAL A 153 0.96 5.17 -12.51
C VAL A 153 1.03 4.35 -13.80
N SER A 154 1.73 4.88 -14.80
CA SER A 154 2.04 4.13 -16.01
C SER A 154 3.22 3.19 -15.78
N GLU A 155 3.16 1.96 -16.27
CA GLU A 155 4.28 1.01 -16.19
C GLU A 155 5.56 1.58 -16.84
N SER A 156 5.41 2.38 -17.90
CA SER A 156 6.53 3.03 -18.59
C SER A 156 7.24 4.07 -17.74
N SER A 157 6.56 4.63 -16.72
CA SER A 157 7.13 5.63 -15.81
C SER A 157 7.84 5.02 -14.59
N LEU A 158 7.76 3.71 -14.42
CA LEU A 158 8.40 3.03 -13.29
C LEU A 158 9.93 3.04 -13.41
N PRO A 159 10.66 3.14 -12.28
CA PRO A 159 12.11 3.06 -12.24
C PRO A 159 12.63 1.78 -12.90
N LYS A 160 13.61 1.92 -13.77
CA LYS A 160 14.28 0.78 -14.43
C LYS A 160 15.69 0.63 -13.84
N PHE A 161 16.12 -0.63 -13.65
CA PHE A 161 17.53 -0.87 -13.37
C PHE A 161 18.37 -0.58 -14.60
N PRO A 162 19.61 -0.07 -14.43
CA PRO A 162 20.57 0.01 -15.52
C PRO A 162 20.76 -1.38 -16.14
N THR A 163 20.67 -1.47 -17.46
CA THR A 163 21.07 -2.66 -18.18
C THR A 163 22.60 -2.65 -18.27
N LEU A 164 23.25 -3.63 -17.66
CA LEU A 164 24.69 -3.81 -17.88
C LEU A 164 24.86 -4.27 -19.31
N ALA A 165 25.56 -3.50 -20.13
CA ALA A 165 26.08 -3.98 -21.40
C ALA A 165 27.19 -4.99 -21.05
N LEU A 166 26.97 -6.26 -21.36
CA LEU A 166 27.98 -7.31 -21.30
C LEU A 166 28.81 -7.27 -22.57
#